data_941992d4c01a8e293c33e8464a3b4662
#
_entry.id   941992d4c01a8e293c33e8464a3b4662
#
_cell.length_a   1.000
_cell.length_b   1.000
_cell.length_c   1.000
_cell.angle_alpha   90.00
_cell.angle_beta   90.00
_cell.angle_gamma   90.00
#
_symmetry.space_group_name_H-M   'P 1'
#
loop_
_entity.id
_entity.type
_entity.pdbx_description
1 polymer ?
#
loop_
_entity_poly.entity_id
_entity_poly.type
_entity_poly.pdbx_seq_one_letter_code
_entity_poly.pdbx_strand_id
1 'polypeptide(L)'
;MKIGVFCSANNQIDADYFRLTEELGAWMAREGHSVVYGGCNCGLMETIGKAVHDGGEMAIGVIPRIVEKGGRVSSSVDINIACDNLSDRKDLILAQSDVLIALPGGIGTLDEVFTVAASHTIGYHSKKVILYNMNGFYNSLIAMLNDLQGRGMIRGKWTDYIQVATSLDEIAALIARI
;
A
#
# COMPACT_ATOMS: atom_id res chain seq x y z
N MET A 1 6.06 -6.66 12.11
CA MET A 1 6.62 -5.79 11.03
C MET A 1 5.70 -4.60 10.82
N LYS A 2 6.22 -3.54 10.21
CA LYS A 2 5.41 -2.41 9.72
C LYS A 2 5.16 -2.57 8.23
N ILE A 3 3.91 -2.74 7.83
CA ILE A 3 3.50 -2.92 6.42
C ILE A 3 2.94 -1.61 5.90
N GLY A 4 3.59 -1.02 4.90
CA GLY A 4 3.10 0.15 4.19
C GLY A 4 1.96 -0.24 3.25
N VAL A 5 0.84 0.51 3.26
CA VAL A 5 -0.31 0.19 2.41
C VAL A 5 -0.73 1.41 1.59
N PHE A 6 -0.72 1.25 0.28
CA PHE A 6 -1.23 2.20 -0.70
C PHE A 6 -2.58 1.72 -1.24
N CYS A 7 -3.59 2.54 -1.23
CA CYS A 7 -4.93 2.14 -1.65
C CYS A 7 -5.85 3.32 -1.95
N SER A 8 -7.03 3.03 -2.51
CA SER A 8 -8.06 4.01 -2.81
C SER A 8 -8.70 4.60 -1.54
N ALA A 9 -8.94 5.92 -1.56
CA ALA A 9 -9.80 6.61 -0.59
C ALA A 9 -11.24 6.79 -1.11
N ASN A 10 -11.64 6.13 -2.22
CA ASN A 10 -12.97 6.24 -2.79
C ASN A 10 -13.92 5.21 -2.16
N ASN A 11 -15.10 5.68 -1.70
CA ASN A 11 -16.14 4.80 -1.16
C ASN A 11 -17.01 4.14 -2.25
N GLN A 12 -16.96 4.64 -3.49
CA GLN A 12 -17.79 4.16 -4.61
C GLN A 12 -17.00 3.21 -5.51
N ILE A 13 -16.53 2.10 -4.93
CA ILE A 13 -15.81 1.03 -5.63
C ILE A 13 -16.44 -0.32 -5.29
N ASP A 14 -16.01 -1.38 -5.96
CA ASP A 14 -16.53 -2.73 -5.76
C ASP A 14 -16.46 -3.15 -4.29
N ALA A 15 -17.55 -3.70 -3.78
CA ALA A 15 -17.68 -4.16 -2.40
C ALA A 15 -16.67 -5.27 -2.03
N ASP A 16 -16.27 -6.10 -2.99
CA ASP A 16 -15.28 -7.15 -2.77
C ASP A 16 -13.91 -6.59 -2.36
N TYR A 17 -13.53 -5.40 -2.85
CA TYR A 17 -12.27 -4.77 -2.43
C TYR A 17 -12.27 -4.41 -0.95
N PHE A 18 -13.41 -3.97 -0.41
CA PHE A 18 -13.54 -3.71 1.03
C PHE A 18 -13.39 -4.99 1.85
N ARG A 19 -14.10 -6.05 1.47
CA ARG A 19 -14.05 -7.35 2.14
C ARG A 19 -12.61 -7.93 2.15
N LEU A 20 -11.95 -7.95 0.99
CA LEU A 20 -10.57 -8.46 0.88
C LEU A 20 -9.56 -7.59 1.63
N THR A 21 -9.81 -6.28 1.71
CA THR A 21 -8.99 -5.35 2.51
C THR A 21 -9.16 -5.58 4.00
N GLU A 22 -10.40 -5.83 4.47
CA GLU A 22 -10.69 -6.16 5.86
C GLU A 22 -10.03 -7.50 6.26
N GLU A 23 -10.10 -8.51 5.40
CA GLU A 23 -9.43 -9.80 5.61
C GLU A 23 -7.91 -9.64 5.72
N LEU A 24 -7.30 -8.80 4.86
CA LEU A 24 -5.87 -8.47 4.94
C LEU A 24 -5.53 -7.79 6.27
N GLY A 25 -6.30 -6.77 6.68
CA GLY A 25 -6.07 -6.06 7.93
C GLY A 25 -6.20 -6.95 9.17
N ALA A 26 -7.23 -7.80 9.20
CA ALA A 26 -7.41 -8.78 10.25
C ALA A 26 -6.27 -9.82 10.30
N TRP A 27 -5.76 -10.24 9.14
CA TRP A 27 -4.58 -11.10 9.07
C TRP A 27 -3.34 -10.37 9.60
N MET A 28 -3.11 -9.12 9.17
CA MET A 28 -1.97 -8.32 9.65
C MET A 28 -1.97 -8.22 11.17
N ALA A 29 -3.10 -7.89 11.78
CA ALA A 29 -3.23 -7.79 13.24
C ALA A 29 -2.96 -9.14 13.93
N ARG A 30 -3.53 -10.24 13.42
CA ARG A 30 -3.32 -11.58 13.98
C ARG A 30 -1.87 -12.03 13.95
N GLU A 31 -1.11 -11.62 12.92
CA GLU A 31 0.31 -11.93 12.78
C GLU A 31 1.24 -10.90 13.46
N GLY A 32 0.69 -9.93 14.21
CA GLY A 32 1.45 -8.91 14.93
C GLY A 32 2.09 -7.87 14.00
N HIS A 33 1.41 -7.49 12.90
CA HIS A 33 1.88 -6.51 11.94
C HIS A 33 1.11 -5.21 12.04
N SER A 34 1.81 -4.11 12.19
CA SER A 34 1.24 -2.76 12.15
C SER A 34 1.08 -2.27 10.71
N VAL A 35 0.10 -1.38 10.46
CA VAL A 35 -0.06 -0.71 9.16
C VAL A 35 0.53 0.70 9.17
N VAL A 36 1.21 1.07 8.08
CA VAL A 36 1.63 2.46 7.76
C VAL A 36 0.89 2.89 6.51
N TYR A 37 0.06 3.92 6.60
CA TYR A 37 -0.83 4.28 5.48
C TYR A 37 -1.20 5.77 5.48
N GLY A 38 -2.09 6.14 4.56
CA GLY A 38 -2.49 7.54 4.41
C GLY A 38 -3.42 8.12 5.45
N GLY A 39 -3.95 7.33 6.38
CA GLY A 39 -4.71 7.79 7.53
C GLY A 39 -6.07 8.45 7.25
N CYS A 40 -6.61 8.35 6.02
CA CYS A 40 -7.89 8.96 5.64
C CYS A 40 -9.07 8.09 6.10
N ASN A 41 -10.17 8.74 6.53
CA ASN A 41 -11.42 8.11 6.97
C ASN A 41 -12.35 7.70 5.81
N CYS A 42 -11.80 7.33 4.65
CA CYS A 42 -12.54 6.98 3.43
C CYS A 42 -11.94 5.77 2.72
N GLY A 43 -12.81 5.03 2.01
CA GLY A 43 -12.43 3.95 1.12
C GLY A 43 -11.64 2.84 1.79
N LEU A 44 -10.74 2.23 1.04
CA LEU A 44 -9.89 1.15 1.54
C LEU A 44 -8.89 1.63 2.60
N MET A 45 -8.57 2.93 2.65
CA MET A 45 -7.72 3.49 3.70
C MET A 45 -8.37 3.36 5.07
N GLU A 46 -9.66 3.73 5.19
CA GLU A 46 -10.40 3.52 6.44
C GLU A 46 -10.49 2.04 6.78
N THR A 47 -10.82 1.21 5.80
CA THR A 47 -11.01 -0.23 6.01
C THR A 47 -9.75 -0.91 6.56
N ILE A 48 -8.60 -0.67 5.94
CA ILE A 48 -7.34 -1.31 6.40
C ILE A 48 -6.90 -0.80 7.77
N GLY A 49 -6.96 0.51 7.99
CA GLY A 49 -6.59 1.12 9.28
C GLY A 49 -7.46 0.61 10.42
N LYS A 50 -8.78 0.61 10.20
CA LYS A 50 -9.75 0.11 11.17
C LYS A 50 -9.56 -1.38 11.47
N ALA A 51 -9.39 -2.22 10.45
CA ALA A 51 -9.23 -3.67 10.65
C ALA A 51 -7.97 -4.02 11.46
N VAL A 52 -6.87 -3.29 11.25
CA VAL A 52 -5.63 -3.47 12.02
C VAL A 52 -5.80 -2.97 13.45
N HIS A 53 -6.36 -1.76 13.64
CA HIS A 53 -6.63 -1.18 14.95
C HIS A 53 -7.58 -2.05 15.80
N ASP A 54 -8.71 -2.47 15.24
CA ASP A 54 -9.69 -3.32 15.92
C ASP A 54 -9.11 -4.71 16.29
N GLY A 55 -8.14 -5.19 15.53
CA GLY A 55 -7.39 -6.40 15.81
C GLY A 55 -6.31 -6.25 16.88
N GLY A 56 -6.11 -5.03 17.43
CA GLY A 56 -5.19 -4.74 18.53
C GLY A 56 -3.77 -4.34 18.10
N GLU A 57 -3.54 -4.13 16.81
CA GLU A 57 -2.25 -3.69 16.28
C GLU A 57 -2.27 -2.20 15.88
N MET A 58 -1.08 -1.61 15.70
CA MET A 58 -0.92 -0.17 15.48
C MET A 58 -1.29 0.24 14.06
N ALA A 59 -2.17 1.22 13.92
CA ALA A 59 -2.47 1.93 12.68
C ALA A 59 -1.74 3.29 12.66
N ILE A 60 -0.70 3.40 11.84
CA ILE A 60 0.17 4.58 11.74
C ILE A 60 -0.21 5.37 10.49
N GLY A 61 -0.84 6.52 10.68
CA GLY A 61 -1.25 7.43 9.59
C GLY A 61 -0.15 8.44 9.25
N VAL A 62 0.25 8.53 7.98
CA VAL A 62 1.09 9.63 7.48
C VAL A 62 0.19 10.63 6.76
N ILE A 63 -0.08 11.76 7.43
CA ILE A 63 -1.21 12.62 7.11
C ILE A 63 -0.75 14.03 6.72
N PRO A 64 -1.03 14.47 5.48
CA PRO A 64 -0.78 15.85 5.10
C PRO A 64 -1.61 16.81 5.96
N ARG A 65 -0.97 17.90 6.42
CA ARG A 65 -1.62 18.93 7.27
C ARG A 65 -2.92 19.48 6.66
N ILE A 66 -3.02 19.52 5.33
CA ILE A 66 -4.24 19.97 4.64
C ILE A 66 -5.39 18.95 4.81
N VAL A 67 -5.10 17.66 4.87
CA VAL A 67 -6.09 16.59 5.12
C VAL A 67 -6.56 16.62 6.56
N GLU A 68 -5.63 16.83 7.50
CA GLU A 68 -5.92 16.99 8.92
C GLU A 68 -6.85 18.19 9.18
N LYS A 69 -6.52 19.35 8.62
CA LYS A 69 -7.38 20.55 8.68
C LYS A 69 -8.77 20.34 8.06
N GLY A 70 -8.89 19.45 7.09
CA GLY A 70 -10.15 19.09 6.44
C GLY A 70 -11.01 18.10 7.22
N GLY A 71 -10.59 17.65 8.41
CA GLY A 71 -11.34 16.71 9.26
C GLY A 71 -11.49 15.31 8.64
N ARG A 72 -10.58 14.90 7.75
CA ARG A 72 -10.63 13.61 7.05
C ARG A 72 -9.67 12.56 7.60
N VAL A 73 -9.25 12.71 8.83
CA VAL A 73 -8.41 11.74 9.53
C VAL A 73 -9.28 10.63 10.11
N SER A 74 -8.87 9.39 9.94
CA SER A 74 -9.53 8.24 10.54
C SER A 74 -9.41 8.27 12.07
N SER A 75 -10.49 7.92 12.76
CA SER A 75 -10.49 7.75 14.22
C SER A 75 -9.71 6.51 14.69
N SER A 76 -9.39 5.60 13.75
CA SER A 76 -8.60 4.39 14.01
C SER A 76 -7.09 4.62 13.90
N VAL A 77 -6.62 5.85 13.65
CA VAL A 77 -5.20 6.18 13.65
C VAL A 77 -4.67 6.26 15.08
N ASP A 78 -3.76 5.36 15.44
CA ASP A 78 -3.10 5.35 16.75
C ASP A 78 -1.93 6.33 16.81
N ILE A 79 -1.17 6.45 15.72
CA ILE A 79 -0.04 7.37 15.60
C ILE A 79 -0.24 8.22 14.34
N ASN A 80 -0.30 9.54 14.52
CA ASN A 80 -0.35 10.51 13.42
C ASN A 80 1.05 11.09 13.17
N ILE A 81 1.60 10.83 11.97
CA ILE A 81 2.82 11.45 11.47
C ILE A 81 2.41 12.54 10.48
N ALA A 82 2.52 13.80 10.88
CA ALA A 82 2.19 14.92 10.02
C ALA A 82 3.24 15.09 8.92
N CYS A 83 2.80 15.39 7.69
CA CYS A 83 3.67 15.70 6.56
C CYS A 83 3.20 16.97 5.85
N ASP A 84 4.11 17.62 5.10
CA ASP A 84 3.82 18.92 4.50
C ASP A 84 3.21 18.79 3.09
N ASN A 85 3.58 17.76 2.34
CA ASN A 85 3.13 17.53 0.96
C ASN A 85 3.12 16.04 0.60
N LEU A 86 2.68 15.70 -0.62
CA LEU A 86 2.58 14.31 -1.09
C LEU A 86 3.95 13.63 -1.29
N SER A 87 5.01 14.36 -1.61
CA SER A 87 6.34 13.78 -1.75
C SER A 87 6.89 13.36 -0.40
N ASP A 88 6.81 14.25 0.60
CA ASP A 88 7.18 13.99 1.99
C ASP A 88 6.39 12.80 2.56
N ARG A 89 5.08 12.72 2.25
CA ARG A 89 4.24 11.59 2.64
C ARG A 89 4.75 10.25 2.11
N LYS A 90 5.10 10.18 0.81
CA LYS A 90 5.61 8.95 0.19
C LYS A 90 6.94 8.53 0.82
N ASP A 91 7.83 9.48 1.04
CA ASP A 91 9.13 9.23 1.66
C ASP A 91 8.97 8.72 3.08
N LEU A 92 8.06 9.30 3.87
CA LEU A 92 7.79 8.87 5.24
C LEU A 92 7.13 7.48 5.29
N ILE A 93 6.16 7.18 4.43
CA ILE A 93 5.55 5.83 4.36
C ILE A 93 6.63 4.81 4.01
N LEU A 94 7.45 5.10 2.98
CA LEU A 94 8.54 4.21 2.58
C LEU A 94 9.56 3.99 3.69
N ALA A 95 9.97 5.06 4.38
CA ALA A 95 10.94 4.99 5.47
C ALA A 95 10.43 4.19 6.68
N GLN A 96 9.14 4.34 7.02
CA GLN A 96 8.52 3.68 8.16
C GLN A 96 8.12 2.22 7.92
N SER A 97 8.15 1.74 6.68
CA SER A 97 7.64 0.41 6.32
C SER A 97 8.78 -0.58 6.07
N ASP A 98 8.61 -1.83 6.49
CA ASP A 98 9.51 -2.94 6.16
C ASP A 98 9.22 -3.50 4.77
N VAL A 99 7.94 -3.58 4.41
CA VAL A 99 7.41 -4.03 3.12
C VAL A 99 6.22 -3.15 2.72
N LEU A 100 5.91 -3.08 1.43
CA LEU A 100 4.82 -2.28 0.91
C LEU A 100 3.83 -3.14 0.13
N ILE A 101 2.52 -2.87 0.31
CA ILE A 101 1.43 -3.52 -0.42
C ILE A 101 0.59 -2.43 -1.08
N ALA A 102 0.26 -2.63 -2.35
CA ALA A 102 -0.69 -1.80 -3.08
C ALA A 102 -1.98 -2.57 -3.31
N LEU A 103 -3.07 -2.08 -2.73
CA LEU A 103 -4.44 -2.53 -2.97
C LEU A 103 -5.03 -1.77 -4.17
N PRO A 104 -6.21 -2.15 -4.67
CA PRO A 104 -6.89 -1.39 -5.72
C PRO A 104 -6.95 0.11 -5.43
N GLY A 105 -6.51 0.91 -6.39
CA GLY A 105 -6.46 2.36 -6.24
C GLY A 105 -6.23 3.08 -7.57
N GLY A 106 -6.38 4.39 -7.55
CA GLY A 106 -6.25 5.25 -8.72
C GLY A 106 -4.84 5.82 -8.91
N ILE A 107 -4.78 7.02 -9.48
CA ILE A 107 -3.54 7.72 -9.84
C ILE A 107 -2.60 7.88 -8.65
N GLY A 108 -3.11 8.22 -7.47
CA GLY A 108 -2.30 8.39 -6.26
C GLY A 108 -1.62 7.08 -5.84
N THR A 109 -2.35 5.96 -5.86
CA THR A 109 -1.80 4.64 -5.55
C THR A 109 -0.73 4.22 -6.57
N LEU A 110 -0.96 4.49 -7.86
CA LEU A 110 0.03 4.20 -8.91
C LEU A 110 1.28 5.09 -8.76
N ASP A 111 1.13 6.37 -8.44
CA ASP A 111 2.25 7.26 -8.14
C ASP A 111 3.10 6.73 -6.98
N GLU A 112 2.46 6.26 -5.92
CA GLU A 112 3.13 5.64 -4.76
C GLU A 112 3.88 4.36 -5.16
N VAL A 113 3.24 3.46 -5.91
CA VAL A 113 3.86 2.22 -6.44
C VAL A 113 5.09 2.53 -7.28
N PHE A 114 4.96 3.45 -8.24
CA PHE A 114 6.08 3.80 -9.12
C PHE A 114 7.17 4.60 -8.42
N THR A 115 6.84 5.40 -7.40
CA THR A 115 7.85 6.05 -6.55
C THR A 115 8.74 5.01 -5.86
N VAL A 116 8.15 3.98 -5.26
CA VAL A 116 8.90 2.88 -4.63
C VAL A 116 9.72 2.12 -5.66
N ALA A 117 9.12 1.71 -6.77
CA ALA A 117 9.82 0.95 -7.81
C ALA A 117 10.98 1.75 -8.42
N ALA A 118 10.77 3.03 -8.76
CA ALA A 118 11.79 3.91 -9.33
C ALA A 118 12.97 4.13 -8.38
N SER A 119 12.70 4.38 -7.10
CA SER A 119 13.74 4.58 -6.07
C SER A 119 14.58 3.31 -5.87
N HIS A 120 13.96 2.13 -5.96
CA HIS A 120 14.65 0.85 -5.94
C HIS A 120 15.59 0.67 -7.15
N THR A 121 15.15 1.07 -8.38
CA THR A 121 15.98 0.91 -9.59
C THR A 121 17.32 1.66 -9.54
N ILE A 122 17.39 2.72 -8.75
CA ILE A 122 18.61 3.57 -8.58
C ILE A 122 19.34 3.29 -7.27
N GLY A 123 18.87 2.28 -6.49
CA GLY A 123 19.57 1.79 -5.31
C GLY A 123 19.37 2.60 -4.03
N TYR A 124 18.33 3.43 -3.92
CA TYR A 124 18.03 4.14 -2.67
C TYR A 124 17.58 3.19 -1.56
N HIS A 125 16.98 2.07 -1.91
CA HIS A 125 16.56 1.00 -1.01
C HIS A 125 16.42 -0.32 -1.79
N SER A 126 16.16 -1.42 -1.07
CA SER A 126 15.90 -2.75 -1.65
C SER A 126 14.46 -3.25 -1.43
N LYS A 127 13.59 -2.40 -0.90
CA LYS A 127 12.19 -2.77 -0.64
C LYS A 127 11.43 -2.93 -1.94
N LYS A 128 10.57 -3.96 -2.00
CA LYS A 128 9.65 -4.20 -3.11
C LYS A 128 8.25 -3.76 -2.72
N VAL A 129 7.42 -3.49 -3.73
CA VAL A 129 5.99 -3.31 -3.54
C VAL A 129 5.25 -4.54 -4.05
N ILE A 130 4.31 -5.06 -3.28
CA ILE A 130 3.45 -6.19 -3.63
C ILE A 130 2.12 -5.62 -4.13
N LEU A 131 1.78 -5.85 -5.39
CA LEU A 131 0.44 -5.57 -5.91
C LEU A 131 -0.49 -6.69 -5.44
N TYR A 132 -1.46 -6.36 -4.59
CA TYR A 132 -2.55 -7.29 -4.30
C TYR A 132 -3.55 -7.22 -5.45
N ASN A 133 -3.43 -8.14 -6.39
CA ASN A 133 -4.21 -8.18 -7.63
C ASN A 133 -5.61 -8.75 -7.38
N MET A 134 -6.37 -8.09 -6.50
CA MET A 134 -7.74 -8.44 -6.14
C MET A 134 -8.61 -8.51 -7.40
N ASN A 135 -9.22 -9.68 -7.67
CA ASN A 135 -10.11 -9.90 -8.82
C ASN A 135 -9.51 -9.45 -10.17
N GLY A 136 -8.18 -9.49 -10.31
CA GLY A 136 -7.50 -9.10 -11.55
C GLY A 136 -7.40 -7.59 -11.78
N PHE A 137 -7.60 -6.76 -10.74
CA PHE A 137 -7.57 -5.29 -10.83
C PHE A 137 -6.32 -4.76 -11.54
N TYR A 138 -5.15 -5.34 -11.26
CA TYR A 138 -3.87 -4.90 -11.83
C TYR A 138 -3.48 -5.59 -13.14
N ASN A 139 -4.35 -6.41 -13.76
CA ASN A 139 -4.00 -7.14 -14.99
C ASN A 139 -3.54 -6.21 -16.12
N SER A 140 -4.21 -5.06 -16.32
CA SER A 140 -3.81 -4.08 -17.35
C SER A 140 -2.46 -3.44 -17.04
N LEU A 141 -2.15 -3.15 -15.78
CA LEU A 141 -0.85 -2.63 -15.35
C LEU A 141 0.25 -3.68 -15.58
N ILE A 142 0.01 -4.93 -15.25
CA ILE A 142 0.94 -6.04 -15.46
C ILE A 142 1.22 -6.22 -16.97
N ALA A 143 0.19 -6.16 -17.81
CA ALA A 143 0.34 -6.22 -19.25
C ALA A 143 1.21 -5.07 -19.79
N MET A 144 0.99 -3.84 -19.30
CA MET A 144 1.81 -2.67 -19.63
C MET A 144 3.28 -2.85 -19.20
N LEU A 145 3.53 -3.35 -17.99
CA LEU A 145 4.89 -3.59 -17.50
C LEU A 145 5.62 -4.65 -18.34
N ASN A 146 4.90 -5.70 -18.76
CA ASN A 146 5.45 -6.71 -19.66
C ASN A 146 5.79 -6.14 -21.06
N ASP A 147 4.94 -5.29 -21.61
CA ASP A 147 5.20 -4.61 -22.89
C ASP A 147 6.42 -3.67 -22.80
N LEU A 148 6.50 -2.86 -21.75
CA LEU A 148 7.65 -1.97 -21.51
C LEU A 148 8.95 -2.76 -21.35
N GLN A 149 8.93 -3.88 -20.65
CA GLN A 149 10.09 -4.75 -20.52
C GLN A 149 10.46 -5.37 -21.87
N GLY A 150 9.49 -5.85 -22.64
CA GLY A 150 9.73 -6.40 -23.99
C GLY A 150 10.33 -5.40 -24.97
N ARG A 151 10.05 -4.10 -24.78
CA ARG A 151 10.65 -2.99 -25.54
C ARG A 151 12.01 -2.51 -25.00
N GLY A 152 12.52 -3.15 -23.93
CA GLY A 152 13.81 -2.75 -23.32
C GLY A 152 13.76 -1.46 -22.48
N MET A 153 12.57 -0.97 -22.10
CA MET A 153 12.41 0.25 -21.31
C MET A 153 12.68 0.07 -19.82
N ILE A 154 12.66 -1.18 -19.34
CA ILE A 154 12.90 -1.52 -17.93
C ILE A 154 14.27 -2.19 -17.81
N ARG A 155 15.14 -1.66 -16.93
CA ARG A 155 16.42 -2.28 -16.60
C ARG A 155 16.16 -3.54 -15.74
N GLY A 156 16.68 -4.70 -16.17
CA GLY A 156 16.43 -5.97 -15.50
C GLY A 156 15.01 -6.49 -15.74
N LYS A 157 14.39 -7.01 -14.72
CA LYS A 157 13.01 -7.48 -14.75
C LYS A 157 12.14 -6.57 -13.88
N TRP A 158 10.96 -6.18 -14.36
CA TRP A 158 10.04 -5.39 -13.52
C TRP A 158 9.66 -6.11 -12.23
N THR A 159 9.69 -7.46 -12.23
CA THR A 159 9.46 -8.32 -11.06
C THR A 159 10.57 -8.23 -10.00
N ASP A 160 11.70 -7.60 -10.33
CA ASP A 160 12.75 -7.31 -9.35
C ASP A 160 12.31 -6.20 -8.38
N TYR A 161 11.39 -5.33 -8.81
CA TYR A 161 10.91 -4.14 -8.10
C TYR A 161 9.48 -4.27 -7.60
N ILE A 162 8.62 -4.93 -8.38
CA ILE A 162 7.19 -5.08 -8.13
C ILE A 162 6.85 -6.57 -8.12
N GLN A 163 6.25 -7.05 -7.04
CA GLN A 163 5.73 -8.41 -6.94
C GLN A 163 4.21 -8.42 -7.10
N VAL A 164 3.63 -9.55 -7.44
CA VAL A 164 2.17 -9.70 -7.58
C VAL A 164 1.71 -10.85 -6.69
N ALA A 165 0.63 -10.63 -5.97
CA ALA A 165 -0.09 -11.65 -5.22
C ALA A 165 -1.58 -11.57 -5.58
N THR A 166 -2.23 -12.71 -5.77
CA THR A 166 -3.66 -12.83 -6.10
C THR A 166 -4.51 -13.26 -4.91
N SER A 167 -3.86 -13.68 -3.83
CA SER A 167 -4.50 -14.13 -2.60
C SER A 167 -3.74 -13.66 -1.36
N LEU A 168 -4.40 -13.72 -0.21
CA LEU A 168 -3.80 -13.45 1.09
C LEU A 168 -2.67 -14.43 1.41
N ASP A 169 -2.83 -15.71 1.06
CA ASP A 169 -1.80 -16.73 1.27
C ASP A 169 -0.52 -16.43 0.48
N GLU A 170 -0.65 -15.92 -0.75
CA GLU A 170 0.50 -15.47 -1.55
C GLU A 170 1.18 -14.26 -0.93
N ILE A 171 0.43 -13.29 -0.38
CA ILE A 171 0.98 -12.14 0.36
C ILE A 171 1.77 -12.65 1.57
N ALA A 172 1.17 -13.53 2.38
CA ALA A 172 1.82 -14.11 3.54
C ALA A 172 3.12 -14.84 3.17
N ALA A 173 3.10 -15.62 2.09
CA ALA A 173 4.29 -16.33 1.58
C ALA A 173 5.39 -15.40 1.09
N LEU A 174 5.04 -14.24 0.49
CA LEU A 174 6.01 -13.23 0.06
C LEU A 174 6.63 -12.52 1.26
N ILE A 175 5.82 -12.15 2.25
CA ILE A 175 6.29 -11.47 3.47
C ILE A 175 7.19 -12.38 4.32
N ALA A 176 6.89 -13.67 4.39
CA ALA A 176 7.71 -14.64 5.13
C ALA A 176 9.15 -14.83 4.57
N ARG A 177 9.45 -14.27 3.38
CA ARG A 177 10.77 -14.34 2.72
C ARG A 177 11.61 -13.07 2.91
N ILE A 178 11.05 -12.07 3.59
CA ILE A 178 11.72 -10.80 3.89
C ILE A 178 12.42 -10.89 5.24
#